data_c981a7d2bd3fa8354b22c0e318cef76c
#
_entry.id   c981a7d2bd3fa8354b22c0e318cef76c
#
_cell.length_a   1.000
_cell.length_b   1.000
_cell.length_c   1.000
_cell.angle_alpha   90.00
_cell.angle_beta   90.00
_cell.angle_gamma   90.00
#
_symmetry.space_group_name_H-M   'P 1'
#
loop_
_entity.id
_entity.type
_entity.pdbx_description
1 polymer ?
#
loop_
_entity_poly.entity_id
_entity_poly.type
_entity_poly.pdbx_seq_one_letter_code
_entity_poly.pdbx_strand_id
1 'polypeptide(L)'
;TQAMDDFGFSAFMGSVDAVMMGRKTFDQVVEFVIKDKVPWPYEGKRVTVVSRTMSQKDVPEELASKVTVSSQSLAEALKAMGKNGHTRRVYVDGGTLIRSLLEEDIVDEMVLTSVPVTIGRGTSLWGFDTKGKKDYQWSVSATETVGKGMVKTTYKRTRKKGVW
;
A
#
# COMPACT_ATOMS: atom_id res chain seq x y z
N THR A 1 -30.27 6.57 1.86
CA THR A 1 -29.02 5.88 2.20
C THR A 1 -27.90 6.87 1.96
N GLN A 2 -27.36 7.50 3.03
CA GLN A 2 -26.12 8.28 2.93
C GLN A 2 -25.02 7.31 2.44
N ALA A 3 -24.39 7.65 1.31
CA ALA A 3 -23.19 6.96 0.88
C ALA A 3 -22.17 7.04 2.04
N MET A 4 -21.66 5.90 2.47
CA MET A 4 -20.60 5.88 3.47
C MET A 4 -19.44 6.70 2.92
N ASP A 5 -18.98 7.70 3.70
CA ASP A 5 -17.79 8.47 3.35
C ASP A 5 -16.60 7.51 3.22
N ASP A 6 -16.05 7.42 2.04
CA ASP A 6 -14.89 6.57 1.76
C ASP A 6 -13.56 7.26 2.09
N PHE A 7 -13.63 8.42 2.72
CA PHE A 7 -12.48 9.24 3.11
C PHE A 7 -11.50 9.54 1.97
N GLY A 8 -12.01 9.54 0.72
CA GLY A 8 -11.25 9.79 -0.50
C GLY A 8 -10.51 8.56 -1.04
N PHE A 9 -10.83 7.34 -0.58
CA PHE A 9 -10.20 6.11 -1.06
C PHE A 9 -10.46 5.87 -2.55
N SER A 10 -11.67 6.08 -3.04
CA SER A 10 -12.00 5.93 -4.46
C SER A 10 -11.22 6.90 -5.35
N ALA A 11 -11.09 8.16 -4.92
CA ALA A 11 -10.28 9.15 -5.64
C ALA A 11 -8.80 8.77 -5.64
N PHE A 12 -8.27 8.28 -4.51
CA PHE A 12 -6.92 7.76 -4.40
C PHE A 12 -6.71 6.57 -5.33
N MET A 13 -7.60 5.57 -5.32
CA MET A 13 -7.53 4.41 -6.20
C MET A 13 -7.62 4.81 -7.68
N GLY A 14 -8.39 5.84 -8.02
CA GLY A 14 -8.40 6.42 -9.37
C GLY A 14 -7.05 6.99 -9.81
N SER A 15 -6.20 7.40 -8.88
CA SER A 15 -4.89 8.02 -9.13
C SER A 15 -3.74 7.04 -9.27
N VAL A 16 -3.93 5.75 -8.99
CA VAL A 16 -2.89 4.72 -9.05
C VAL A 16 -3.13 3.76 -10.21
N ASP A 17 -2.06 3.16 -10.73
CA ASP A 17 -2.12 2.28 -11.91
C ASP A 17 -2.15 0.80 -11.51
N ALA A 18 -1.54 0.46 -10.38
CA ALA A 18 -1.41 -0.91 -9.89
C ALA A 18 -1.30 -0.95 -8.37
N VAL A 19 -1.48 -2.14 -7.81
CA VAL A 19 -1.39 -2.39 -6.36
C VAL A 19 -0.32 -3.45 -6.10
N MET A 20 0.48 -3.24 -5.06
CA MET A 20 1.41 -4.23 -4.52
C MET A 20 1.06 -4.51 -3.07
N MET A 21 0.99 -5.76 -2.69
CA MET A 21 0.70 -6.16 -1.31
C MET A 21 1.47 -7.40 -0.89
N GLY A 22 1.58 -7.59 0.42
CA GLY A 22 2.12 -8.82 0.99
C GLY A 22 1.06 -9.91 1.11
N ARG A 23 1.49 -11.17 1.29
CA ARG A 23 0.60 -12.34 1.42
C ARG A 23 -0.48 -12.16 2.48
N LYS A 24 -0.13 -11.74 3.70
CA LYS A 24 -1.12 -11.60 4.79
C LYS A 24 -2.25 -10.62 4.45
N THR A 25 -1.92 -9.52 3.78
CA THR A 25 -2.92 -8.56 3.31
C THR A 25 -3.80 -9.19 2.22
N PHE A 26 -3.18 -9.91 1.28
CA PHE A 26 -3.91 -10.62 0.25
C PHE A 26 -4.87 -11.65 0.83
N ASP A 27 -4.41 -12.49 1.77
CA ASP A 27 -5.25 -13.50 2.43
C ASP A 27 -6.47 -12.86 3.11
N GLN A 28 -6.31 -11.70 3.78
CA GLN A 28 -7.41 -10.94 4.38
C GLN A 28 -8.39 -10.40 3.33
N VAL A 29 -7.89 -9.85 2.23
CA VAL A 29 -8.74 -9.34 1.15
C VAL A 29 -9.52 -10.48 0.50
N VAL A 30 -8.89 -11.63 0.26
CA VAL A 30 -9.55 -12.82 -0.25
C VAL A 30 -10.67 -13.28 0.71
N GLU A 31 -10.42 -13.26 2.01
CA GLU A 31 -11.44 -13.60 3.00
C GLU A 31 -12.67 -12.70 2.88
N PHE A 32 -12.51 -11.39 2.83
CA PHE A 32 -13.62 -10.45 2.65
C PHE A 32 -14.36 -10.66 1.31
N VAL A 33 -13.63 -10.86 0.23
CA VAL A 33 -14.24 -11.05 -1.11
C VAL A 33 -14.99 -12.37 -1.21
N ILE A 34 -14.39 -13.47 -0.76
CA ILE A 34 -14.96 -14.82 -0.94
C ILE A 34 -16.00 -15.13 0.14
N LYS A 35 -15.69 -14.89 1.42
CA LYS A 35 -16.58 -15.22 2.53
C LYS A 35 -17.67 -14.19 2.74
N ASP A 36 -17.29 -12.91 2.80
CA ASP A 36 -18.19 -11.82 3.15
C ASP A 36 -18.92 -11.23 1.93
N LYS A 37 -18.60 -11.74 0.72
CA LYS A 37 -19.17 -11.28 -0.56
C LYS A 37 -18.96 -9.80 -0.82
N VAL A 38 -17.88 -9.22 -0.27
CA VAL A 38 -17.50 -7.84 -0.55
C VAL A 38 -16.96 -7.74 -1.97
N PRO A 39 -17.33 -6.72 -2.77
CA PRO A 39 -16.75 -6.52 -4.09
C PRO A 39 -15.23 -6.41 -4.05
N TRP A 40 -14.55 -6.87 -5.12
CA TRP A 40 -13.11 -6.74 -5.25
C TRP A 40 -12.68 -5.26 -5.18
N PRO A 41 -11.89 -4.84 -4.18
CA PRO A 41 -11.62 -3.42 -3.93
C PRO A 41 -10.66 -2.79 -4.95
N TYR A 42 -9.98 -3.60 -5.78
CA TYR A 42 -8.97 -3.16 -6.74
C TYR A 42 -9.43 -3.35 -8.19
N GLU A 43 -10.72 -3.14 -8.45
CA GLU A 43 -11.27 -3.33 -9.80
C GLU A 43 -10.55 -2.42 -10.83
N GLY A 44 -10.25 -2.99 -11.99
CA GLY A 44 -9.50 -2.31 -13.04
C GLY A 44 -7.99 -2.13 -12.75
N LYS A 45 -7.47 -2.64 -11.62
CA LYS A 45 -6.04 -2.58 -11.27
C LYS A 45 -5.39 -3.97 -11.33
N ARG A 46 -4.15 -4.01 -11.77
CA ARG A 46 -3.30 -5.20 -11.59
C ARG A 46 -2.79 -5.24 -10.16
N VAL A 47 -2.93 -6.40 -9.51
CA VAL A 47 -2.43 -6.62 -8.16
C VAL A 47 -1.22 -7.55 -8.22
N THR A 48 -0.12 -7.16 -7.59
CA THR A 48 1.06 -8.01 -7.41
C THR A 48 1.19 -8.36 -5.94
N VAL A 49 1.14 -9.65 -5.63
CA VAL A 49 1.40 -10.18 -4.29
C VAL A 49 2.85 -10.58 -4.18
N VAL A 50 3.59 -9.94 -3.28
CA VAL A 50 5.00 -10.27 -3.04
C VAL A 50 5.08 -11.28 -1.90
N SER A 51 5.55 -12.49 -2.23
CA SER A 51 5.68 -13.57 -1.26
C SER A 51 6.72 -14.58 -1.69
N ARG A 52 7.52 -15.07 -0.73
CA ARG A 52 8.49 -16.15 -0.95
C ARG A 52 7.89 -17.55 -0.79
N THR A 53 6.68 -17.63 -0.24
CA THR A 53 6.03 -18.90 0.12
C THR A 53 4.72 -19.15 -0.59
N MET A 54 4.21 -18.17 -1.34
CA MET A 54 3.00 -18.26 -2.13
C MET A 54 3.36 -18.43 -3.61
N SER A 55 2.60 -19.22 -4.33
CA SER A 55 2.71 -19.40 -5.78
C SER A 55 1.44 -18.93 -6.49
N GLN A 56 1.49 -18.79 -7.82
CA GLN A 56 0.32 -18.41 -8.63
C GLN A 56 -0.86 -19.40 -8.47
N LYS A 57 -0.57 -20.67 -8.16
CA LYS A 57 -1.59 -21.71 -7.94
C LYS A 57 -2.41 -21.51 -6.65
N ASP A 58 -1.88 -20.71 -5.71
CA ASP A 58 -2.54 -20.42 -4.45
C ASP A 58 -3.54 -19.25 -4.57
N VAL A 59 -3.61 -18.59 -5.74
CA VAL A 59 -4.58 -17.55 -6.03
C VAL A 59 -5.91 -18.19 -6.39
N PRO A 60 -7.04 -17.78 -5.75
CA PRO A 60 -8.37 -18.27 -6.14
C PRO A 60 -8.64 -18.05 -7.63
N GLU A 61 -9.35 -19.00 -8.26
CA GLU A 61 -9.61 -18.99 -9.70
C GLU A 61 -10.29 -17.69 -10.16
N GLU A 62 -11.23 -17.17 -9.37
CA GLU A 62 -11.96 -15.93 -9.65
C GLU A 62 -11.05 -14.68 -9.68
N LEU A 63 -9.86 -14.76 -9.06
CA LEU A 63 -8.89 -13.68 -8.98
C LEU A 63 -7.64 -13.94 -9.84
N ALA A 64 -7.52 -15.10 -10.47
CA ALA A 64 -6.32 -15.52 -11.19
C ALA A 64 -5.90 -14.58 -12.31
N SER A 65 -6.88 -13.96 -12.99
CA SER A 65 -6.62 -12.96 -14.05
C SER A 65 -6.26 -11.55 -13.54
N LYS A 66 -6.54 -11.26 -12.26
CA LYS A 66 -6.36 -9.94 -11.64
C LYS A 66 -5.10 -9.86 -10.79
N VAL A 67 -4.56 -11.02 -10.38
CA VAL A 67 -3.49 -11.13 -9.38
C VAL A 67 -2.29 -11.88 -9.94
N THR A 68 -1.11 -11.31 -9.76
CA THR A 68 0.18 -11.95 -10.07
C THR A 68 0.97 -12.15 -8.77
N VAL A 69 1.55 -13.33 -8.57
CA VAL A 69 2.43 -13.60 -7.44
C VAL A 69 3.89 -13.44 -7.88
N SER A 70 4.67 -12.72 -7.07
CA SER A 70 6.10 -12.51 -7.30
C SER A 70 6.91 -12.95 -6.07
N SER A 71 7.94 -13.76 -6.30
CA SER A 71 8.93 -14.12 -5.28
C SER A 71 10.22 -13.30 -5.36
N GLN A 72 10.26 -12.31 -6.26
CA GLN A 72 11.40 -11.41 -6.45
C GLN A 72 11.58 -10.45 -5.27
N SER A 73 12.74 -9.78 -5.21
CA SER A 73 12.94 -8.64 -4.30
C SER A 73 11.94 -7.52 -4.60
N LEU A 74 11.71 -6.63 -3.63
CA LEU A 74 10.76 -5.53 -3.78
C LEU A 74 11.12 -4.61 -4.95
N ALA A 75 12.40 -4.28 -5.08
CA ALA A 75 12.89 -3.44 -6.17
C ALA A 75 12.69 -4.10 -7.55
N GLU A 76 12.96 -5.41 -7.67
CA GLU A 76 12.75 -6.17 -8.91
C GLU A 76 11.26 -6.29 -9.26
N ALA A 77 10.41 -6.55 -8.27
CA ALA A 77 8.97 -6.62 -8.46
C ALA A 77 8.40 -5.28 -8.96
N LEU A 78 8.81 -4.15 -8.35
CA LEU A 78 8.44 -2.81 -8.80
C LEU A 78 8.94 -2.53 -10.22
N LYS A 79 10.20 -2.87 -10.52
CA LYS A 79 10.77 -2.73 -11.86
C LYS A 79 10.01 -3.56 -12.89
N ALA A 80 9.60 -4.78 -12.53
CA ALA A 80 8.80 -5.64 -13.41
C ALA A 80 7.43 -5.04 -13.68
N MET A 81 6.77 -4.43 -12.69
CA MET A 81 5.50 -3.73 -12.85
C MET A 81 5.60 -2.54 -13.80
N GLY A 82 6.72 -1.81 -13.79
CA GLY A 82 6.96 -0.65 -14.66
C GLY A 82 7.38 -0.97 -16.09
N LYS A 83 7.79 -2.21 -16.41
CA LYS A 83 8.35 -2.58 -17.71
C LYS A 83 7.44 -2.33 -18.92
N ASN A 84 6.13 -2.35 -18.73
CA ASN A 84 5.16 -2.13 -19.80
C ASN A 84 4.89 -0.64 -20.12
N GLY A 85 5.57 0.29 -19.43
CA GLY A 85 5.44 1.73 -19.63
C GLY A 85 4.13 2.35 -19.14
N HIS A 86 3.18 1.55 -18.66
CA HIS A 86 1.85 2.01 -18.22
C HIS A 86 1.71 2.15 -16.72
N THR A 87 2.59 1.53 -15.92
CA THR A 87 2.56 1.61 -14.47
C THR A 87 3.54 2.69 -13.99
N ARG A 88 3.01 3.81 -13.54
CA ARG A 88 3.76 4.96 -13.00
C ARG A 88 3.57 5.14 -11.51
N ARG A 89 2.37 4.82 -11.01
CA ARG A 89 2.02 4.92 -9.60
C ARG A 89 1.54 3.57 -9.08
N VAL A 90 2.24 3.06 -8.07
CA VAL A 90 1.90 1.79 -7.41
C VAL A 90 1.43 2.09 -6.00
N TYR A 91 0.21 1.67 -5.67
CA TYR A 91 -0.27 1.65 -4.30
C TYR A 91 0.31 0.45 -3.57
N VAL A 92 0.90 0.68 -2.42
CA VAL A 92 1.43 -0.38 -1.56
C VAL A 92 0.51 -0.59 -0.37
N ASP A 93 0.03 -1.80 -0.19
CA ASP A 93 -0.86 -2.19 0.90
C ASP A 93 -0.19 -3.23 1.83
N GLY A 94 -0.40 -3.05 3.14
CA GLY A 94 0.12 -3.92 4.18
C GLY A 94 1.34 -3.39 4.92
N GLY A 95 1.19 -3.22 6.24
CA GLY A 95 2.17 -2.55 7.10
C GLY A 95 3.57 -3.16 7.08
N THR A 96 3.71 -4.48 6.93
CA THR A 96 5.02 -5.13 6.84
C THR A 96 5.74 -4.77 5.55
N LEU A 97 5.00 -4.78 4.42
CA LEU A 97 5.55 -4.43 3.12
C LEU A 97 5.92 -2.94 3.06
N ILE A 98 5.03 -2.08 3.56
CA ILE A 98 5.27 -0.63 3.65
C ILE A 98 6.56 -0.35 4.43
N ARG A 99 6.76 -1.00 5.59
CA ARG A 99 8.00 -0.83 6.37
C ARG A 99 9.24 -1.21 5.57
N SER A 100 9.23 -2.34 4.89
CA SER A 100 10.37 -2.77 4.08
C SER A 100 10.70 -1.75 2.99
N LEU A 101 9.69 -1.20 2.31
CA LEU A 101 9.89 -0.17 1.27
C LEU A 101 10.36 1.17 1.86
N LEU A 102 9.90 1.52 3.06
CA LEU A 102 10.40 2.70 3.78
C LEU A 102 11.88 2.52 4.18
N GLU A 103 12.28 1.34 4.63
CA GLU A 103 13.67 1.01 4.97
C GLU A 103 14.60 1.07 3.75
N GLU A 104 14.11 0.70 2.57
CA GLU A 104 14.83 0.79 1.30
C GLU A 104 14.78 2.19 0.65
N ASP A 105 14.10 3.17 1.27
CA ASP A 105 13.87 4.53 0.75
C ASP A 105 13.23 4.56 -0.66
N ILE A 106 12.32 3.64 -0.92
CA ILE A 106 11.65 3.50 -2.22
C ILE A 106 10.31 4.26 -2.26
N VAL A 107 9.71 4.54 -1.09
CA VAL A 107 8.41 5.22 -1.02
C VAL A 107 8.55 6.70 -1.40
N ASP A 108 7.78 7.16 -2.39
CA ASP A 108 7.79 8.55 -2.87
C ASP A 108 6.73 9.42 -2.21
N GLU A 109 5.57 8.85 -1.93
CA GLU A 109 4.43 9.54 -1.34
C GLU A 109 3.77 8.65 -0.29
N MET A 110 3.33 9.27 0.78
CA MET A 110 2.66 8.58 1.88
C MET A 110 1.44 9.41 2.31
N VAL A 111 0.29 8.75 2.39
CA VAL A 111 -0.94 9.35 2.90
C VAL A 111 -1.26 8.70 4.24
N LEU A 112 -1.23 9.48 5.30
CA LEU A 112 -1.56 9.02 6.66
C LEU A 112 -2.83 9.70 7.16
N THR A 113 -3.73 8.92 7.73
CA THR A 113 -4.91 9.43 8.41
C THR A 113 -4.75 9.21 9.92
N SER A 114 -4.65 10.30 10.66
CA SER A 114 -4.64 10.29 12.12
C SER A 114 -6.08 10.25 12.62
N VAL A 115 -6.39 9.22 13.40
CA VAL A 115 -7.71 9.02 14.01
C VAL A 115 -7.68 9.57 15.44
N PRO A 116 -8.67 10.35 15.91
CA PRO A 116 -8.70 10.92 17.25
C PRO A 116 -9.06 9.85 18.32
N VAL A 117 -8.26 8.77 18.37
CA VAL A 117 -8.42 7.66 19.31
C VAL A 117 -7.05 7.27 19.87
N THR A 118 -6.97 7.11 21.17
CA THR A 118 -5.78 6.57 21.83
C THR A 118 -5.95 5.06 22.03
N ILE A 119 -5.03 4.29 21.43
CA ILE A 119 -4.97 2.84 21.62
C ILE A 119 -3.77 2.51 22.52
N GLY A 120 -3.96 1.78 23.61
CA GLY A 120 -2.89 1.49 24.57
C GLY A 120 -1.74 0.65 24.02
N ARG A 121 -1.96 -0.09 22.92
CA ARG A 121 -0.95 -0.91 22.21
C ARG A 121 -1.35 -1.12 20.76
N GLY A 122 -0.37 -1.38 19.89
CA GLY A 122 -0.60 -1.63 18.47
C GLY A 122 0.68 -1.94 17.73
N THR A 123 0.60 -2.15 16.42
CA THR A 123 1.75 -2.36 15.56
C THR A 123 2.22 -1.02 15.00
N SER A 124 3.47 -0.63 15.30
CA SER A 124 4.05 0.60 14.77
C SER A 124 4.25 0.50 13.26
N LEU A 125 3.87 1.55 12.54
CA LEU A 125 4.19 1.69 11.11
C LEU A 125 5.72 1.74 10.88
N TRP A 126 6.44 2.39 11.79
CA TRP A 126 7.90 2.62 11.69
C TRP A 126 8.76 1.47 12.22
N GLY A 127 8.14 0.43 12.81
CA GLY A 127 8.82 -0.64 13.52
C GLY A 127 9.17 -0.27 14.95
N PHE A 128 9.68 -1.25 15.71
CA PHE A 128 10.03 -1.07 17.14
C PHE A 128 11.53 -0.86 17.35
N ASP A 129 12.37 -1.33 16.43
CA ASP A 129 13.82 -1.17 16.52
C ASP A 129 14.29 -0.12 15.51
N THR A 130 14.72 1.02 16.04
CA THR A 130 15.24 2.16 15.26
C THR A 130 16.76 2.24 15.29
N LYS A 131 17.46 1.33 15.98
CA LYS A 131 18.92 1.34 16.03
C LYS A 131 19.52 1.11 14.64
N GLY A 132 20.36 2.04 14.20
CA GLY A 132 21.06 1.98 12.92
C GLY A 132 20.18 2.29 11.69
N LYS A 133 18.91 2.70 11.88
CA LYS A 133 18.07 3.14 10.77
C LYS A 133 18.36 4.59 10.39
N LYS A 134 18.21 4.89 9.11
CA LYS A 134 18.40 6.25 8.58
C LYS A 134 17.15 7.09 8.85
N ASP A 135 17.35 8.38 9.11
CA ASP A 135 16.26 9.35 9.14
C ASP A 135 15.89 9.75 7.71
N TYR A 136 14.61 9.80 7.45
CA TYR A 136 14.07 10.22 6.16
C TYR A 136 13.26 11.49 6.31
N GLN A 137 13.56 12.49 5.48
CA GLN A 137 12.84 13.75 5.49
C GLN A 137 11.65 13.70 4.53
N TRP A 138 10.53 14.22 4.99
CA TRP A 138 9.30 14.33 4.24
C TRP A 138 8.81 15.77 4.24
N SER A 139 8.25 16.22 3.13
CA SER A 139 7.52 17.48 3.06
C SER A 139 6.02 17.21 3.09
N VAL A 140 5.29 18.00 3.85
CA VAL A 140 3.83 17.97 3.82
C VAL A 140 3.36 18.65 2.54
N SER A 141 2.61 17.98 1.70
CA SER A 141 2.04 18.55 0.48
C SER A 141 0.56 18.91 0.60
N ALA A 142 -0.17 18.24 1.48
CA ALA A 142 -1.56 18.54 1.79
C ALA A 142 -1.94 18.05 3.19
N THR A 143 -2.87 18.75 3.83
CA THR A 143 -3.51 18.31 5.08
C THR A 143 -4.97 18.69 5.01
N GLU A 144 -5.86 17.75 5.32
CA GLU A 144 -7.30 17.97 5.32
C GLU A 144 -7.96 17.26 6.50
N THR A 145 -9.01 17.84 7.03
CA THR A 145 -9.88 17.18 7.99
C THR A 145 -10.92 16.37 7.23
N VAL A 146 -11.01 15.08 7.53
CA VAL A 146 -11.98 14.16 6.94
C VAL A 146 -12.87 13.60 8.03
N GLY A 147 -14.03 13.16 7.73
CA GLY A 147 -15.10 12.69 8.62
C GLY A 147 -14.73 12.47 10.09
N LYS A 148 -15.60 12.81 11.01
CA LYS A 148 -15.44 12.59 12.46
C LYS A 148 -14.13 13.14 13.09
N GLY A 149 -13.56 14.21 12.54
CA GLY A 149 -12.36 14.87 13.09
C GLY A 149 -11.04 14.14 12.84
N MET A 150 -11.00 13.22 11.88
CA MET A 150 -9.74 12.63 11.42
C MET A 150 -8.95 13.63 10.58
N VAL A 151 -7.61 13.55 10.65
CA VAL A 151 -6.71 14.38 9.87
C VAL A 151 -5.95 13.52 8.87
N LYS A 152 -6.17 13.77 7.59
CA LYS A 152 -5.46 13.11 6.49
C LYS A 152 -4.33 14.01 6.02
N THR A 153 -3.11 13.51 6.07
CA THR A 153 -1.90 14.26 5.65
C THR A 153 -1.18 13.51 4.54
N THR A 154 -0.88 14.22 3.46
CA THR A 154 -0.07 13.70 2.35
C THR A 154 1.36 14.19 2.50
N TYR A 155 2.28 13.26 2.55
CA TYR A 155 3.71 13.47 2.63
C TYR A 155 4.38 13.09 1.32
N LYS A 156 5.35 13.92 0.88
CA LYS A 156 6.22 13.61 -0.25
C LYS A 156 7.66 13.44 0.24
N ARG A 157 8.33 12.41 -0.27
CA ARG A 157 9.72 12.13 0.06
C ARG A 157 10.63 13.23 -0.47
N THR A 158 11.41 13.82 0.41
CA THR A 158 12.43 14.82 0.05
C THR A 158 13.78 14.11 -0.08
N ARG A 159 14.19 13.78 -1.31
CA ARG A 159 15.53 13.23 -1.59
C ARG A 159 16.46 14.36 -1.96
N LYS A 160 17.66 14.42 -1.35
CA LYS A 160 18.71 15.35 -1.78
C LYS A 160 19.10 14.98 -3.22
N LYS A 161 19.09 15.96 -4.14
CA LYS A 161 19.64 15.78 -5.49
C LYS A 161 21.13 15.43 -5.36
N GLY A 162 21.55 14.28 -5.87
CA GLY A 162 22.98 13.95 -6.01
C GLY A 162 23.47 12.70 -5.29
N VAL A 163 22.60 11.79 -4.89
CA VAL A 163 22.98 10.49 -4.32
C VAL A 163 22.42 9.33 -5.18
N TRP A 164 22.70 9.40 -6.48
CA TRP A 164 22.55 8.27 -7.42
C TRP A 164 23.66 8.33 -8.46
#